data_f324790f1ac2098d123d26874cb53367
#
_entry.id   f324790f1ac2098d123d26874cb53367
#
_cell.length_a   1.000
_cell.length_b   1.000
_cell.length_c   1.000
_cell.angle_alpha   90.00
_cell.angle_beta   90.00
_cell.angle_gamma   90.00
#
_symmetry.space_group_name_H-M   'P 1'
#
loop_
_entity.id
_entity.type
_entity.pdbx_description
1 polymer ?
#
loop_
_entity_poly.entity_id
_entity_poly.type
_entity_poly.pdbx_seq_one_letter_code
_entity_poly.pdbx_strand_id
1 'polypeptide(L)'
;DDEISIGDYVMSSGELAATVMVDTIYRLVDGVISSESLVEESHSDGLLEYPQYTRPSVFKGMEVPEVLLSGNHENVRKWRLKKRLEKTLRNRPDMLWELRRTNRLSMEAQLMIEEITEHTAIKNCKKKQKMARRQLREAAEHSTDVD
;
A
#
# COMPACT_ATOMS: atom_id res chain seq x y z
N ASP A 1 2.40 -20.43 -29.81
CA ASP A 1 1.61 -20.85 -28.63
C ASP A 1 2.37 -20.39 -27.41
N ASP A 2 1.67 -19.62 -26.53
CA ASP A 2 2.28 -19.03 -25.35
C ASP A 2 1.75 -19.73 -24.10
N GLU A 3 2.60 -19.92 -23.10
CA GLU A 3 2.26 -20.43 -21.80
C GLU A 3 2.28 -19.28 -20.79
N ILE A 4 1.17 -19.07 -20.07
CA ILE A 4 1.02 -17.96 -19.14
C ILE A 4 0.65 -18.51 -17.76
N SER A 5 1.40 -18.08 -16.73
CA SER A 5 1.08 -18.35 -15.33
C SER A 5 0.42 -17.12 -14.69
N ILE A 6 -0.66 -17.32 -13.95
CA ILE A 6 -1.29 -16.27 -13.15
C ILE A 6 -0.86 -16.30 -11.67
N GLY A 7 0.01 -17.25 -11.27
CA GLY A 7 0.57 -17.36 -9.93
C GLY A 7 1.05 -18.77 -9.58
N ASP A 8 1.81 -18.89 -8.49
CA ASP A 8 2.40 -20.14 -8.02
C ASP A 8 1.42 -20.95 -7.17
N TYR A 9 0.30 -21.35 -7.76
CA TYR A 9 -0.71 -22.19 -7.12
C TYR A 9 -1.40 -23.10 -8.15
N VAL A 10 -1.97 -24.20 -7.68
CA VAL A 10 -2.68 -25.14 -8.52
C VAL A 10 -4.18 -24.86 -8.47
N MET A 11 -4.81 -24.81 -9.63
CA MET A 11 -6.26 -24.65 -9.77
C MET A 11 -6.87 -25.93 -10.30
N SER A 12 -8.17 -26.15 -10.02
CA SER A 12 -8.91 -27.34 -10.48
C SER A 12 -9.09 -27.38 -12.00
N SER A 13 -9.07 -26.20 -12.67
CA SER A 13 -9.19 -26.10 -14.14
C SER A 13 -8.66 -24.77 -14.66
N GLY A 14 -8.45 -24.68 -15.97
CA GLY A 14 -7.93 -23.48 -16.62
C GLY A 14 -8.96 -22.38 -16.89
N GLU A 15 -10.27 -22.65 -16.72
CA GLU A 15 -11.32 -21.68 -17.04
C GLU A 15 -11.27 -20.44 -16.14
N LEU A 16 -10.90 -20.60 -14.87
CA LEU A 16 -10.72 -19.49 -13.95
C LEU A 16 -9.56 -18.59 -14.37
N ALA A 17 -8.43 -19.19 -14.78
CA ALA A 17 -7.30 -18.44 -15.31
C ALA A 17 -7.67 -17.70 -16.59
N ALA A 18 -8.38 -18.36 -17.50
CA ALA A 18 -8.87 -17.75 -18.74
C ALA A 18 -9.81 -16.56 -18.44
N THR A 19 -10.70 -16.70 -17.45
CA THR A 19 -11.60 -15.61 -17.04
C THR A 19 -10.83 -14.40 -16.52
N VAL A 20 -9.80 -14.60 -15.67
CA VAL A 20 -8.94 -13.51 -15.19
C VAL A 20 -8.22 -12.81 -16.35
N MET A 21 -7.70 -13.58 -17.31
CA MET A 21 -7.04 -13.02 -18.49
C MET A 21 -8.01 -12.22 -19.36
N VAL A 22 -9.21 -12.75 -19.62
CA VAL A 22 -10.25 -12.08 -20.40
C VAL A 22 -10.65 -10.76 -19.72
N ASP A 23 -10.91 -10.76 -18.41
CA ASP A 23 -11.25 -9.54 -17.67
C ASP A 23 -10.12 -8.50 -17.76
N THR A 24 -8.88 -8.94 -17.58
CA THR A 24 -7.70 -8.05 -17.65
C THR A 24 -7.54 -7.43 -19.04
N ILE A 25 -7.68 -8.23 -20.11
CA ILE A 25 -7.59 -7.74 -21.50
C ILE A 25 -8.77 -6.84 -21.84
N TYR A 26 -9.98 -7.22 -21.42
CA TYR A 26 -11.21 -6.45 -21.67
C TYR A 26 -11.13 -5.03 -21.09
N ARG A 27 -10.50 -4.87 -19.95
CA ARG A 27 -10.23 -3.57 -19.32
C ARG A 27 -9.30 -2.65 -20.14
N LEU A 28 -8.48 -3.22 -21.02
CA LEU A 28 -7.58 -2.46 -21.91
C LEU A 28 -8.25 -2.02 -23.22
N VAL A 29 -9.48 -2.49 -23.49
CA VAL A 29 -10.24 -2.10 -24.68
C VAL A 29 -10.86 -0.71 -24.46
N ASP A 30 -10.63 0.19 -25.41
CA ASP A 30 -11.15 1.56 -25.34
C ASP A 30 -12.67 1.59 -25.18
N GLY A 31 -13.16 2.42 -24.26
CA GLY A 31 -14.59 2.63 -24.02
C GLY A 31 -15.26 1.59 -23.12
N VAL A 32 -14.56 0.55 -22.69
CA VAL A 32 -15.12 -0.46 -21.75
C VAL A 32 -15.15 0.06 -20.32
N ILE A 33 -14.07 0.71 -19.89
CA ILE A 33 -13.98 1.38 -18.60
C ILE A 33 -13.71 2.86 -18.85
N SER A 34 -14.30 3.74 -18.02
CA SER A 34 -14.03 5.17 -18.15
C SER A 34 -12.53 5.44 -17.92
N SER A 35 -11.92 6.25 -18.78
CA SER A 35 -10.51 6.62 -18.68
C SER A 35 -10.16 7.27 -17.33
N GLU A 36 -11.11 7.99 -16.73
CA GLU A 36 -10.93 8.59 -15.39
C GLU A 36 -10.74 7.54 -14.29
N SER A 37 -11.41 6.37 -14.41
CA SER A 37 -11.26 5.27 -13.45
C SER A 37 -9.91 4.57 -13.56
N LEU A 38 -9.28 4.58 -14.72
CA LEU A 38 -8.02 3.89 -14.97
C LEU A 38 -6.79 4.69 -14.51
N VAL A 39 -6.90 6.02 -14.40
CA VAL A 39 -5.75 6.91 -14.14
C VAL A 39 -5.08 6.65 -12.78
N GLU A 40 -5.86 6.31 -11.76
CA GLU A 40 -5.38 6.11 -10.39
C GLU A 40 -5.33 4.63 -9.96
N GLU A 41 -5.58 3.69 -10.88
CA GLU A 41 -5.52 2.25 -10.57
C GLU A 41 -4.08 1.78 -10.28
N SER A 42 -3.99 0.65 -9.56
CA SER A 42 -2.70 -0.01 -9.31
C SER A 42 -2.03 -0.37 -10.64
N HIS A 43 -0.74 -0.10 -10.72
CA HIS A 43 0.12 -0.36 -11.88
C HIS A 43 0.00 0.62 -13.07
N SER A 44 -1.01 1.51 -13.15
CA SER A 44 -1.14 2.46 -14.27
C SER A 44 0.05 3.41 -14.40
N ASP A 45 0.51 3.96 -13.29
CA ASP A 45 1.66 4.88 -13.20
C ASP A 45 2.86 4.30 -12.41
N GLY A 46 2.80 3.02 -12.06
CA GLY A 46 3.84 2.32 -11.32
C GLY A 46 3.72 2.39 -9.80
N LEU A 47 2.58 2.85 -9.27
CA LEU A 47 2.26 2.82 -7.85
C LEU A 47 1.03 1.94 -7.59
N LEU A 48 0.95 1.38 -6.37
CA LEU A 48 -0.26 0.74 -5.90
C LEU A 48 -1.32 1.78 -5.56
N GLU A 49 -2.59 1.41 -5.71
CA GLU A 49 -3.74 2.26 -5.41
C GLU A 49 -3.85 2.58 -3.92
N TYR A 50 -4.35 3.78 -3.58
CA TYR A 50 -4.68 4.17 -2.20
C TYR A 50 -5.92 3.42 -1.68
N PRO A 51 -6.16 3.40 -0.34
CA PRO A 51 -7.34 2.74 0.22
C PRO A 51 -8.63 3.47 -0.20
N GLN A 52 -9.58 2.70 -0.72
CA GLN A 52 -10.92 3.16 -1.07
C GLN A 52 -11.85 3.04 0.15
N TYR A 53 -12.76 3.99 0.30
CA TYR A 53 -13.76 4.02 1.37
C TYR A 53 -15.17 4.06 0.82
N THR A 54 -16.07 3.35 1.47
CA THR A 54 -17.50 3.29 1.13
C THR A 54 -18.35 4.02 2.17
N ARG A 55 -19.63 4.18 1.91
CA ARG A 55 -20.61 4.70 2.89
C ARG A 55 -21.05 3.58 3.82
N PRO A 56 -21.44 3.91 5.07
CA PRO A 56 -21.41 5.22 5.75
C PRO A 56 -20.00 5.66 6.17
N SER A 57 -19.82 6.95 6.52
CA SER A 57 -18.52 7.52 6.94
C SER A 57 -17.97 6.93 8.24
N VAL A 58 -18.83 6.32 9.06
CA VAL A 58 -18.46 5.57 10.26
C VAL A 58 -19.11 4.19 10.20
N PHE A 59 -18.30 3.14 10.29
CA PHE A 59 -18.78 1.75 10.30
C PHE A 59 -18.04 0.94 11.37
N LYS A 60 -18.78 0.40 12.34
CA LYS A 60 -18.23 -0.41 13.46
C LYS A 60 -17.07 0.26 14.19
N GLY A 61 -17.17 1.57 14.43
CA GLY A 61 -16.12 2.36 15.09
C GLY A 61 -14.91 2.72 14.22
N MET A 62 -14.93 2.35 12.95
CA MET A 62 -13.92 2.76 11.96
C MET A 62 -14.43 3.95 11.17
N GLU A 63 -13.64 5.02 11.12
CA GLU A 63 -14.00 6.28 10.50
C GLU A 63 -13.24 6.49 9.19
N VAL A 64 -13.90 7.13 8.22
CA VAL A 64 -13.23 7.64 7.02
C VAL A 64 -12.32 8.80 7.44
N PRO A 65 -11.06 8.87 6.97
CA PRO A 65 -10.16 9.98 7.28
C PRO A 65 -10.78 11.34 6.97
N GLU A 66 -10.74 12.27 7.93
CA GLU A 66 -11.34 13.62 7.82
C GLU A 66 -10.89 14.38 6.57
N VAL A 67 -9.63 14.19 6.14
CA VAL A 67 -9.09 14.83 4.93
C VAL A 67 -9.91 14.51 3.69
N LEU A 68 -10.50 13.30 3.60
CA LEU A 68 -11.34 12.89 2.47
C LEU A 68 -12.73 13.51 2.50
N LEU A 69 -13.16 14.02 3.67
CA LEU A 69 -14.45 14.68 3.88
C LEU A 69 -14.34 16.20 3.85
N SER A 70 -13.13 16.76 3.84
CA SER A 70 -12.85 18.19 3.98
C SER A 70 -13.22 19.04 2.76
N GLY A 71 -13.44 18.45 1.60
CA GLY A 71 -13.64 19.16 0.32
C GLY A 71 -12.39 19.85 -0.23
N ASN A 72 -11.26 19.80 0.47
CA ASN A 72 -10.01 20.36 -0.02
C ASN A 72 -9.30 19.38 -0.95
N HIS A 73 -9.50 19.56 -2.27
CA HIS A 73 -8.98 18.67 -3.30
C HIS A 73 -7.45 18.49 -3.27
N GLU A 74 -6.71 19.54 -2.94
CA GLU A 74 -5.25 19.47 -2.88
C GLU A 74 -4.77 18.62 -1.69
N ASN A 75 -5.40 18.75 -0.52
CA ASN A 75 -5.11 17.92 0.63
C ASN A 75 -5.50 16.47 0.38
N VAL A 76 -6.62 16.22 -0.29
CA VAL A 76 -7.06 14.88 -0.70
C VAL A 76 -6.04 14.27 -1.66
N ARG A 77 -5.57 15.02 -2.69
CA ARG A 77 -4.54 14.57 -3.64
C ARG A 77 -3.25 14.16 -2.91
N LYS A 78 -2.73 15.02 -2.03
CA LYS A 78 -1.52 14.74 -1.25
C LYS A 78 -1.68 13.53 -0.35
N TRP A 79 -2.83 13.40 0.31
CA TRP A 79 -3.13 12.26 1.14
C TRP A 79 -3.16 10.95 0.34
N ARG A 80 -3.83 10.95 -0.84
CA ARG A 80 -3.87 9.80 -1.75
C ARG A 80 -2.46 9.41 -2.19
N LEU A 81 -1.66 10.37 -2.67
CA LEU A 81 -0.28 10.12 -3.06
C LEU A 81 0.53 9.52 -1.91
N LYS A 82 0.46 10.09 -0.71
CA LYS A 82 1.14 9.56 0.47
C LYS A 82 0.73 8.11 0.76
N LYS A 83 -0.56 7.79 0.68
CA LYS A 83 -1.07 6.43 0.92
C LYS A 83 -0.63 5.44 -0.15
N ARG A 84 -0.58 5.84 -1.40
CA ARG A 84 -0.02 5.05 -2.51
C ARG A 84 1.45 4.71 -2.26
N LEU A 85 2.25 5.72 -1.92
CA LEU A 85 3.67 5.56 -1.62
C LEU A 85 3.91 4.66 -0.40
N GLU A 86 3.18 4.87 0.71
CA GLU A 86 3.25 4.02 1.91
C GLU A 86 2.93 2.55 1.57
N LYS A 87 1.88 2.31 0.80
CA LYS A 87 1.44 0.96 0.42
C LYS A 87 2.44 0.30 -0.53
N THR A 88 2.94 1.04 -1.54
CA THR A 88 3.90 0.54 -2.50
C THR A 88 5.25 0.23 -1.82
N LEU A 89 5.75 1.12 -0.98
CA LEU A 89 6.98 0.91 -0.24
C LEU A 89 6.96 -0.35 0.63
N ARG A 90 5.80 -0.64 1.22
CA ARG A 90 5.63 -1.81 2.09
C ARG A 90 5.45 -3.11 1.34
N ASN A 91 4.67 -3.11 0.25
CA ASN A 91 4.20 -4.32 -0.41
C ASN A 91 4.95 -4.62 -1.73
N ARG A 92 5.40 -3.58 -2.44
CA ARG A 92 6.06 -3.66 -3.74
C ARG A 92 7.18 -2.64 -3.86
N PRO A 93 8.24 -2.75 -3.02
CA PRO A 93 9.39 -1.85 -3.07
C PRO A 93 10.13 -1.89 -4.41
N ASP A 94 10.04 -3.02 -5.14
CA ASP A 94 10.53 -3.19 -6.49
C ASP A 94 9.98 -2.15 -7.47
N MET A 95 8.69 -1.83 -7.38
CA MET A 95 8.05 -0.82 -8.24
C MET A 95 8.62 0.58 -7.99
N LEU A 96 8.85 0.95 -6.72
CA LEU A 96 9.46 2.25 -6.39
C LEU A 96 10.92 2.33 -6.86
N TRP A 97 11.67 1.23 -6.75
CA TRP A 97 13.02 1.15 -7.27
C TRP A 97 13.04 1.37 -8.79
N GLU A 98 12.12 0.74 -9.53
CA GLU A 98 12.00 0.91 -10.97
C GLU A 98 11.62 2.34 -11.36
N LEU A 99 10.68 2.98 -10.65
CA LEU A 99 10.32 4.38 -10.87
C LEU A 99 11.50 5.33 -10.64
N ARG A 100 12.34 5.07 -9.62
CA ARG A 100 13.58 5.82 -9.38
C ARG A 100 14.59 5.61 -10.52
N ARG A 101 14.82 4.36 -10.89
CA ARG A 101 15.78 4.00 -11.94
C ARG A 101 15.42 4.63 -13.29
N THR A 102 14.14 4.73 -13.61
CA THR A 102 13.62 5.31 -14.85
C THR A 102 13.37 6.82 -14.77
N ASN A 103 13.72 7.47 -13.66
CA ASN A 103 13.50 8.89 -13.38
C ASN A 103 12.04 9.34 -13.60
N ARG A 104 11.08 8.46 -13.32
CA ARG A 104 9.63 8.71 -13.42
C ARG A 104 9.01 9.18 -12.10
N LEU A 105 9.77 9.19 -11.01
CA LEU A 105 9.29 9.62 -9.71
C LEU A 105 9.37 11.15 -9.59
N SER A 106 8.23 11.79 -9.33
CA SER A 106 8.18 13.26 -9.14
C SER A 106 8.98 13.70 -7.90
N MET A 107 9.46 14.93 -7.89
CA MET A 107 10.16 15.52 -6.74
C MET A 107 9.30 15.49 -5.47
N GLU A 108 8.00 15.78 -5.59
CA GLU A 108 7.05 15.71 -4.48
C GLU A 108 6.99 14.28 -3.90
N ALA A 109 6.92 13.24 -4.75
CA ALA A 109 6.90 11.86 -4.32
C ALA A 109 8.23 11.43 -3.66
N GLN A 110 9.37 11.92 -4.14
CA GLN A 110 10.68 11.65 -3.54
C GLN A 110 10.76 12.19 -2.10
N LEU A 111 10.38 13.45 -1.90
CA LEU A 111 10.35 14.07 -0.57
C LEU A 111 9.39 13.35 0.38
N MET A 112 8.21 12.95 -0.10
CA MET A 112 7.27 12.17 0.71
C MET A 112 7.82 10.79 1.10
N ILE A 113 8.57 10.12 0.23
CA ILE A 113 9.20 8.83 0.55
C ILE A 113 10.25 9.00 1.65
N GLU A 114 11.06 10.05 1.59
CA GLU A 114 12.05 10.36 2.64
C GLU A 114 11.35 10.56 3.98
N GLU A 115 10.30 11.40 4.03
CA GLU A 115 9.48 11.62 5.24
C GLU A 115 8.89 10.31 5.79
N ILE A 116 8.31 9.47 4.92
CA ILE A 116 7.73 8.17 5.31
C ILE A 116 8.79 7.25 5.89
N THR A 117 9.96 7.20 5.26
CA THR A 117 11.08 6.33 5.67
C THR A 117 11.64 6.75 7.02
N GLU A 118 11.88 8.04 7.22
CA GLU A 118 12.34 8.58 8.51
C GLU A 118 11.34 8.32 9.63
N HIS A 119 10.04 8.59 9.37
CA HIS A 119 8.98 8.36 10.34
C HIS A 119 8.87 6.87 10.74
N THR A 120 9.05 5.98 9.77
CA THR A 120 9.04 4.52 9.99
C THR A 120 10.26 4.08 10.80
N ALA A 121 11.45 4.62 10.51
CA ALA A 121 12.66 4.34 11.26
C ALA A 121 12.54 4.76 12.73
N ILE A 122 12.01 5.96 12.99
CA ILE A 122 11.75 6.47 14.34
C ILE A 122 10.76 5.58 15.10
N LYS A 123 9.65 5.18 14.46
CA LYS A 123 8.65 4.27 15.07
C LYS A 123 9.26 2.92 15.41
N ASN A 124 10.06 2.34 14.52
CA ASN A 124 10.72 1.06 14.74
C ASN A 124 11.75 1.14 15.87
N CYS A 125 12.50 2.23 15.96
CA CYS A 125 13.43 2.47 17.06
C CYS A 125 12.71 2.54 18.42
N LYS A 126 11.62 3.33 18.52
CA LYS A 126 10.79 3.42 19.73
C LYS A 126 10.19 2.05 20.13
N LYS A 127 9.72 1.27 19.15
CA LYS A 127 9.18 -0.07 19.38
C LYS A 127 10.25 -1.02 19.94
N LYS A 128 11.45 -1.03 19.36
CA LYS A 128 12.59 -1.83 19.84
C LYS A 128 12.98 -1.45 21.28
N GLN A 129 13.07 -0.16 21.58
CA GLN A 129 13.37 0.32 22.95
C GLN A 129 12.29 -0.10 23.97
N LYS A 130 11.00 -0.02 23.57
CA LYS A 130 9.90 -0.45 24.45
C LYS A 130 9.96 -1.96 24.73
N MET A 131 10.25 -2.77 23.71
CA MET A 131 10.39 -4.22 23.87
C MET A 131 11.60 -4.58 24.76
N ALA A 132 12.74 -3.94 24.56
CA ALA A 132 13.92 -4.15 25.39
C ALA A 132 13.67 -3.79 26.87
N ARG A 133 12.99 -2.66 27.14
CA ARG A 133 12.59 -2.28 28.51
C ARG A 133 11.64 -3.29 29.15
N ARG A 134 10.71 -3.86 28.37
CA ARG A 134 9.79 -4.90 28.86
C ARG A 134 10.54 -6.18 29.23
N GLN A 135 11.44 -6.64 28.37
CA GLN A 135 12.27 -7.83 28.63
C GLN A 135 13.15 -7.67 29.87
N LEU A 136 13.74 -6.47 30.06
CA LEU A 136 14.52 -6.18 31.26
C LEU A 136 13.69 -6.21 32.56
N ARG A 137 12.43 -5.75 32.52
CA ARG A 137 11.52 -5.83 33.66
C ARG A 137 11.12 -7.27 33.97
N GLU A 138 10.74 -8.04 32.96
CA GLU A 138 10.39 -9.46 33.09
C GLU A 138 11.58 -10.29 33.64
N ALA A 139 12.79 -9.99 33.21
CA ALA A 139 14.01 -10.62 33.73
C ALA A 139 14.32 -10.23 35.19
N ALA A 140 14.09 -8.97 35.58
CA ALA A 140 14.28 -8.49 36.96
C ALA A 140 13.23 -9.13 37.91
N GLU A 141 11.97 -9.27 37.49
CA GLU A 141 10.93 -9.93 38.29
C GLU A 141 11.22 -11.41 38.52
N HIS A 142 11.72 -12.14 37.51
CA HIS A 142 12.15 -13.54 37.68
C HIS A 142 13.39 -13.74 38.57
N SER A 143 14.21 -12.71 38.71
CA SER A 143 15.40 -12.77 39.57
C SER A 143 15.09 -12.55 41.06
N THR A 144 13.92 -11.99 41.38
CA THR A 144 13.47 -11.75 42.75
C THR A 144 12.64 -12.89 43.37
N ASP A 145 12.18 -13.85 42.55
CA ASP A 145 11.40 -15.00 42.98
C ASP A 145 12.22 -16.27 43.31
N VAL A 146 13.57 -16.17 43.33
CA VAL A 146 14.47 -17.33 43.52
C VAL A 146 15.24 -17.27 44.89
N ASP A 147 14.91 -16.34 45.80
CA ASP A 147 15.47 -16.28 47.17
C ASP A 147 14.49 -16.78 48.23
#